data_a49cd6e3c805306dc1ff80a3068d0f1b
#
_entry.id   a49cd6e3c805306dc1ff80a3068d0f1b
#
_cell.length_a   1.000
_cell.length_b   1.000
_cell.length_c   1.000
_cell.angle_alpha   90.00
_cell.angle_beta   90.00
_cell.angle_gamma   90.00
#
_symmetry.space_group_name_H-M   'P 1'
#
loop_
_entity.id
_entity.type
_entity.pdbx_description
1 polymer ?
#
loop_
_entity_poly.entity_id
_entity_poly.type
_entity_poly.pdbx_seq_one_letter_code
_entity_poly.pdbx_strand_id
1 'polypeptide(L)'
;MHMNKWRLLLRCIKLSISLIYKSSGLWVVVYFLLSLVASTLGLALTYALKYLLDTLTVESVLIQNVILWITIYIVILLITQANQSIQNILYDTIFKKAEHLYDCNLAEKLSELPLSVIDSSDGKDMVEDVRYSKNTSVYLTYQLVRIFSLVYAFTVAITALIAFNVWFSLLMLVLTVPGMILLLVYDKKAENLRREQAPDVRKFCYYRWMLTDPWPAKDVRMYDLTEPIRKRYDEVKGEYISANKRLDKKKLLSMLFAETILRAGEIVFTVFVVAKALHGEIGIGDVALYTGLALSVVNAFEGFMNIGLMTYTRTTEVMSRIFEFFAISTEGNIGTRYLNEFESLEFQNVCFKYPHTDKYVLNGVSFTLNKGDKLSLVGINGSGKSVID
;
A
#
# COMPACT_ATOMS: atom_id res chain seq x y z
N MET A 1 -22.92 -7.94 -4.95
CA MET A 1 -22.42 -9.31 -5.21
C MET A 1 -21.15 -9.51 -4.38
N HIS A 2 -21.22 -10.20 -3.22
CA HIS A 2 -20.08 -10.37 -2.31
C HIS A 2 -19.04 -11.29 -2.96
N MET A 3 -18.07 -10.70 -3.61
CA MET A 3 -16.92 -11.43 -4.11
C MET A 3 -16.10 -11.96 -2.91
N ASN A 4 -15.72 -13.26 -2.94
CA ASN A 4 -14.94 -13.89 -1.88
C ASN A 4 -13.64 -13.08 -1.68
N LYS A 5 -13.35 -12.60 -0.45
CA LYS A 5 -12.19 -11.73 -0.13
C LYS A 5 -10.88 -12.25 -0.72
N TRP A 6 -10.68 -13.56 -0.77
CA TRP A 6 -9.50 -14.19 -1.38
C TRP A 6 -9.41 -14.00 -2.91
N ARG A 7 -10.54 -14.07 -3.63
CA ARG A 7 -10.55 -13.82 -5.08
C ARG A 7 -10.25 -12.35 -5.40
N LEU A 8 -10.75 -11.44 -4.57
CA LEU A 8 -10.45 -10.02 -4.69
C LEU A 8 -8.96 -9.75 -4.49
N LEU A 9 -8.36 -10.34 -3.47
CA LEU A 9 -6.93 -10.21 -3.15
C LEU A 9 -6.05 -10.73 -4.29
N LEU A 10 -6.37 -11.89 -4.86
CA LEU A 10 -5.66 -12.45 -6.01
C LEU A 10 -5.76 -11.53 -7.25
N ARG A 11 -6.92 -10.92 -7.49
CA ARG A 11 -7.07 -9.93 -8.58
C ARG A 11 -6.24 -8.67 -8.31
N CYS A 12 -6.23 -8.16 -7.07
CA CYS A 12 -5.40 -7.03 -6.68
C CYS A 12 -3.92 -7.30 -6.93
N ILE A 13 -3.43 -8.45 -6.49
CA ILE A 13 -2.05 -8.91 -6.71
C ILE A 13 -1.74 -8.96 -8.21
N LYS A 14 -2.61 -9.60 -8.99
CA LYS A 14 -2.43 -9.73 -10.45
C LYS A 14 -2.37 -8.35 -11.14
N LEU A 15 -3.24 -7.42 -10.77
CA LEU A 15 -3.29 -6.08 -11.34
C LEU A 15 -2.02 -5.28 -10.97
N SER A 16 -1.63 -5.30 -9.71
CA SER A 16 -0.42 -4.59 -9.24
C SER A 16 0.84 -5.14 -9.90
N ILE A 17 0.98 -6.47 -10.00
CA ILE A 17 2.11 -7.10 -10.71
C ILE A 17 2.07 -6.72 -12.20
N SER A 18 0.91 -6.77 -12.85
CA SER A 18 0.76 -6.42 -14.26
C SER A 18 1.13 -4.95 -14.52
N LEU A 19 0.69 -4.03 -13.67
CA LEU A 19 0.99 -2.61 -13.78
C LEU A 19 2.50 -2.36 -13.69
N ILE A 20 3.13 -2.93 -12.67
CA ILE A 20 4.57 -2.74 -12.44
C ILE A 20 5.40 -3.45 -13.51
N TYR A 21 5.01 -4.64 -13.94
CA TYR A 21 5.69 -5.35 -15.03
C TYR A 21 5.60 -4.55 -16.35
N LYS A 22 4.44 -4.01 -16.67
CA LYS A 22 4.24 -3.15 -17.86
C LYS A 22 5.05 -1.85 -17.78
N SER A 23 5.19 -1.26 -16.58
CA SER A 23 5.91 0.00 -16.40
C SER A 23 7.44 -0.16 -16.38
N SER A 24 7.93 -1.24 -15.78
CA SER A 24 9.35 -1.38 -15.42
C SER A 24 9.99 -2.70 -15.89
N GLY A 25 9.20 -3.65 -16.41
CA GLY A 25 9.67 -4.87 -17.04
C GLY A 25 10.68 -5.65 -16.19
N LEU A 26 11.90 -5.82 -16.74
CA LEU A 26 12.98 -6.59 -16.13
C LEU A 26 13.45 -6.04 -14.78
N TRP A 27 13.34 -4.74 -14.51
CA TRP A 27 13.85 -4.11 -13.29
C TRP A 27 13.16 -4.63 -12.03
N VAL A 28 11.89 -5.06 -12.13
CA VAL A 28 11.16 -5.69 -11.01
C VAL A 28 11.77 -7.04 -10.66
N VAL A 29 12.14 -7.83 -11.67
CA VAL A 29 12.81 -9.13 -11.48
C VAL A 29 14.18 -8.92 -10.84
N VAL A 30 14.95 -7.94 -11.31
CA VAL A 30 16.23 -7.58 -10.71
C VAL A 30 16.07 -7.18 -9.25
N TYR A 31 15.09 -6.34 -8.95
CA TYR A 31 14.77 -5.93 -7.58
C TYR A 31 14.44 -7.14 -6.68
N PHE A 32 13.62 -8.08 -7.19
CA PHE A 32 13.30 -9.32 -6.48
C PHE A 32 14.54 -10.18 -6.21
N LEU A 33 15.40 -10.38 -7.21
CA LEU A 33 16.63 -11.15 -7.04
C LEU A 33 17.57 -10.48 -6.04
N LEU A 34 17.73 -9.16 -6.09
CA LEU A 34 18.53 -8.41 -5.12
C LEU A 34 17.96 -8.52 -3.68
N SER A 35 16.64 -8.63 -3.52
CA SER A 35 16.03 -8.83 -2.22
C SER A 35 16.32 -10.21 -1.62
N LEU A 36 16.39 -11.26 -2.45
CA LEU A 36 16.84 -12.59 -2.03
C LEU A 36 18.33 -12.58 -1.67
N VAL A 37 19.15 -11.90 -2.48
CA VAL A 37 20.57 -11.71 -2.19
C VAL A 37 20.77 -10.99 -0.86
N ALA A 38 19.98 -9.95 -0.55
CA ALA A 38 20.04 -9.27 0.75
C ALA A 38 19.84 -10.22 1.92
N SER A 39 18.86 -11.12 1.81
CA SER A 39 18.58 -12.12 2.86
C SER A 39 19.71 -13.13 3.02
N THR A 40 20.33 -13.57 1.93
CA THR A 40 21.49 -14.50 1.98
C THR A 40 22.74 -13.81 2.53
N LEU A 41 22.98 -12.53 2.20
CA LEU A 41 24.11 -11.77 2.72
C LEU A 41 24.03 -11.58 4.24
N GLY A 42 22.82 -11.39 4.80
CA GLY A 42 22.62 -11.34 6.24
C GLY A 42 23.07 -12.64 6.94
N LEU A 43 22.77 -13.79 6.34
CA LEU A 43 23.25 -15.09 6.84
C LEU A 43 24.77 -15.27 6.64
N ALA A 44 25.29 -14.85 5.50
CA ALA A 44 26.73 -14.90 5.23
C ALA A 44 27.54 -14.09 6.26
N LEU A 45 27.00 -12.93 6.72
CA LEU A 45 27.60 -12.15 7.80
C LEU A 45 27.70 -12.93 9.11
N THR A 46 26.65 -13.67 9.49
CA THR A 46 26.66 -14.47 10.72
C THR A 46 27.68 -15.63 10.63
N TYR A 47 27.80 -16.27 9.47
CA TYR A 47 28.83 -17.29 9.24
C TYR A 47 30.24 -16.70 9.23
N ALA A 48 30.46 -15.56 8.58
CA ALA A 48 31.76 -14.90 8.58
C ALA A 48 32.19 -14.52 10.01
N LEU A 49 31.24 -14.03 10.83
CA LEU A 49 31.49 -13.73 12.25
C LEU A 49 31.83 -15.01 13.04
N LYS A 50 31.14 -16.14 12.79
CA LYS A 50 31.46 -17.42 13.40
C LYS A 50 32.92 -17.79 13.14
N TYR A 51 33.34 -17.86 11.87
CA TYR A 51 34.68 -18.25 11.51
C TYR A 51 35.75 -17.29 12.03
N LEU A 52 35.44 -15.99 12.09
CA LEU A 52 36.33 -15.01 12.71
C LEU A 52 36.55 -15.31 14.18
N LEU A 53 35.49 -15.59 14.94
CA LEU A 53 35.56 -15.91 16.38
C LEU A 53 36.25 -17.24 16.62
N ASP A 54 35.98 -18.25 15.80
CA ASP A 54 36.65 -19.56 15.90
C ASP A 54 38.17 -19.45 15.68
N THR A 55 38.60 -18.58 14.74
CA THR A 55 40.06 -18.37 14.52
C THR A 55 40.75 -17.67 15.70
N LEU A 56 40.02 -16.89 16.49
CA LEU A 56 40.55 -16.23 17.70
C LEU A 56 40.69 -17.15 18.91
N THR A 57 39.99 -18.29 18.89
CA THR A 57 39.95 -19.24 20.02
C THR A 57 40.95 -20.40 19.88
N VAL A 58 41.64 -20.51 18.76
CA VAL A 58 42.69 -21.55 18.53
C VAL A 58 43.97 -21.16 19.26
N GLU A 59 44.62 -22.11 19.96
CA GLU A 59 45.82 -21.89 20.74
C GLU A 59 47.00 -21.31 19.91
N SER A 60 47.05 -21.60 18.62
CA SER A 60 48.04 -21.01 17.66
C SER A 60 47.35 -20.07 16.67
N VAL A 61 47.09 -18.85 17.10
CA VAL A 61 46.44 -17.85 16.27
C VAL A 61 47.35 -17.41 15.11
N LEU A 62 47.04 -17.84 13.92
CA LEU A 62 47.72 -17.33 12.71
C LEU A 62 47.07 -15.96 12.35
N ILE A 63 47.83 -14.88 12.54
CA ILE A 63 47.38 -13.50 12.23
C ILE A 63 46.81 -13.39 10.82
N GLN A 64 47.38 -14.15 9.86
CA GLN A 64 46.89 -14.19 8.48
C GLN A 64 45.43 -14.65 8.35
N ASN A 65 45.03 -15.67 9.11
CA ASN A 65 43.64 -16.17 9.13
C ASN A 65 42.67 -15.16 9.72
N VAL A 66 43.08 -14.45 10.75
CA VAL A 66 42.26 -13.39 11.39
C VAL A 66 42.08 -12.24 10.39
N ILE A 67 43.13 -11.77 9.74
CA ILE A 67 43.06 -10.73 8.72
C ILE A 67 42.15 -11.18 7.57
N LEU A 68 42.25 -12.43 7.11
CA LEU A 68 41.41 -12.97 6.04
C LEU A 68 39.91 -12.89 6.43
N TRP A 69 39.53 -13.39 7.59
CA TRP A 69 38.12 -13.40 8.01
C TRP A 69 37.58 -11.99 8.31
N ILE A 70 38.38 -11.09 8.87
CA ILE A 70 38.01 -9.67 9.02
C ILE A 70 37.78 -9.05 7.63
N THR A 71 38.66 -9.32 6.68
CA THR A 71 38.51 -8.80 5.30
C THR A 71 37.24 -9.33 4.65
N ILE A 72 36.97 -10.65 4.77
CA ILE A 72 35.73 -11.25 4.24
C ILE A 72 34.52 -10.61 4.88
N TYR A 73 34.50 -10.43 6.21
CA TYR A 73 33.39 -9.81 6.93
C TYR A 73 33.13 -8.37 6.44
N ILE A 74 34.18 -7.56 6.32
CA ILE A 74 34.08 -6.18 5.81
C ILE A 74 33.57 -6.17 4.37
N VAL A 75 34.06 -7.03 3.49
CA VAL A 75 33.63 -7.13 2.09
C VAL A 75 32.15 -7.48 2.01
N ILE A 76 31.68 -8.49 2.76
CA ILE A 76 30.26 -8.86 2.80
C ILE A 76 29.41 -7.68 3.32
N LEU A 77 29.87 -6.97 4.35
CA LEU A 77 29.18 -5.79 4.90
C LEU A 77 29.06 -4.68 3.85
N LEU A 78 30.15 -4.38 3.12
CA LEU A 78 30.13 -3.39 2.04
C LEU A 78 29.18 -3.81 0.89
N ILE A 79 29.20 -5.09 0.51
CA ILE A 79 28.28 -5.62 -0.51
C ILE A 79 26.83 -5.51 -0.02
N THR A 80 26.57 -5.79 1.24
CA THR A 80 25.22 -5.65 1.83
C THR A 80 24.74 -4.19 1.77
N GLN A 81 25.61 -3.24 2.12
CA GLN A 81 25.29 -1.82 2.06
C GLN A 81 25.07 -1.33 0.61
N ALA A 82 25.92 -1.76 -0.31
CA ALA A 82 25.78 -1.47 -1.73
C ALA A 82 24.46 -2.03 -2.29
N ASN A 83 24.15 -3.30 -1.97
CA ASN A 83 22.91 -3.94 -2.38
C ASN A 83 21.67 -3.18 -1.86
N GLN A 84 21.68 -2.74 -0.60
CA GLN A 84 20.60 -1.93 -0.03
C GLN A 84 20.44 -0.59 -0.77
N SER A 85 21.55 0.08 -1.09
CA SER A 85 21.53 1.36 -1.82
C SER A 85 20.98 1.19 -3.24
N ILE A 86 21.38 0.12 -3.93
CA ILE A 86 20.87 -0.22 -5.26
C ILE A 86 19.38 -0.52 -5.20
N GLN A 87 18.92 -1.30 -4.22
CA GLN A 87 17.50 -1.59 -4.03
C GLN A 87 16.67 -0.31 -3.82
N ASN A 88 17.15 0.65 -3.01
CA ASN A 88 16.46 1.91 -2.78
C ASN A 88 16.29 2.72 -4.08
N ILE A 89 17.35 2.82 -4.90
CA ILE A 89 17.31 3.53 -6.20
C ILE A 89 16.37 2.82 -7.18
N LEU A 90 16.43 1.49 -7.24
CA LEU A 90 15.55 0.70 -8.10
C LEU A 90 14.09 0.82 -7.67
N TYR A 91 13.81 0.76 -6.36
CA TYR A 91 12.48 0.97 -5.82
C TYR A 91 11.89 2.31 -6.24
N ASP A 92 12.64 3.40 -6.04
CA ASP A 92 12.22 4.75 -6.43
C ASP A 92 11.94 4.86 -7.92
N THR A 93 12.80 4.25 -8.74
CA THR A 93 12.65 4.27 -10.20
C THR A 93 11.43 3.48 -10.66
N ILE A 94 11.23 2.28 -10.12
CA ILE A 94 10.08 1.42 -10.41
C ILE A 94 8.80 2.11 -9.97
N PHE A 95 8.81 2.70 -8.76
CA PHE A 95 7.64 3.40 -8.21
C PHE A 95 7.20 4.56 -9.08
N LYS A 96 8.11 5.46 -9.47
CA LYS A 96 7.83 6.62 -10.32
C LYS A 96 7.32 6.22 -11.71
N LYS A 97 7.90 5.16 -12.31
CA LYS A 97 7.42 4.65 -13.62
C LYS A 97 6.02 4.03 -13.52
N ALA A 98 5.75 3.28 -12.45
CA ALA A 98 4.43 2.69 -12.24
C ALA A 98 3.37 3.75 -11.93
N GLU A 99 3.72 4.79 -11.16
CA GLU A 99 2.87 5.94 -10.90
C GLU A 99 2.51 6.67 -12.21
N HIS A 100 3.50 6.94 -13.04
CA HIS A 100 3.27 7.55 -14.36
C HIS A 100 2.33 6.72 -15.24
N LEU A 101 2.57 5.41 -15.34
CA LEU A 101 1.70 4.52 -16.12
C LEU A 101 0.28 4.48 -15.55
N TYR A 102 0.14 4.52 -14.23
CA TYR A 102 -1.17 4.58 -13.59
C TYR A 102 -1.93 5.86 -13.96
N ASP A 103 -1.25 7.01 -13.91
CA ASP A 103 -1.84 8.30 -14.27
C ASP A 103 -2.24 8.33 -15.76
N CYS A 104 -1.44 7.75 -16.67
CA CYS A 104 -1.78 7.59 -18.07
C CYS A 104 -3.05 6.72 -18.27
N ASN A 105 -3.10 5.55 -17.62
CA ASN A 105 -4.26 4.66 -17.69
C ASN A 105 -5.52 5.32 -17.09
N LEU A 106 -5.37 6.12 -16.04
CA LEU A 106 -6.47 6.87 -15.46
C LEU A 106 -6.98 7.96 -16.42
N ALA A 107 -6.07 8.71 -17.04
CA ALA A 107 -6.43 9.74 -18.01
C ALA A 107 -7.13 9.14 -19.24
N GLU A 108 -6.61 8.03 -19.77
CA GLU A 108 -7.23 7.28 -20.87
C GLU A 108 -8.65 6.83 -20.50
N LYS A 109 -8.79 6.20 -19.32
CA LYS A 109 -10.09 5.74 -18.82
C LYS A 109 -11.08 6.89 -18.65
N LEU A 110 -10.64 8.03 -18.09
CA LEU A 110 -11.48 9.22 -17.91
C LEU A 110 -11.96 9.81 -19.25
N SER A 111 -11.11 9.78 -20.29
CA SER A 111 -11.49 10.27 -21.61
C SER A 111 -12.52 9.40 -22.33
N GLU A 112 -12.67 8.15 -21.92
CA GLU A 112 -13.59 7.19 -22.51
C GLU A 112 -14.88 6.97 -21.69
N LEU A 113 -14.95 7.53 -20.47
CA LEU A 113 -16.13 7.40 -19.62
C LEU A 113 -17.29 8.29 -20.09
N PRO A 114 -18.55 7.78 -19.97
CA PRO A 114 -19.74 8.60 -20.21
C PRO A 114 -19.75 9.83 -19.33
N LEU A 115 -20.04 11.01 -19.92
CA LEU A 115 -20.17 12.27 -19.16
C LEU A 115 -21.20 12.17 -18.03
N SER A 116 -22.28 11.40 -18.24
CA SER A 116 -23.29 11.13 -17.20
C SER A 116 -22.74 10.45 -15.96
N VAL A 117 -21.66 9.64 -16.08
CA VAL A 117 -20.96 9.01 -14.97
C VAL A 117 -20.05 10.03 -14.29
N ILE A 118 -19.26 10.79 -15.08
CA ILE A 118 -18.29 11.77 -14.56
C ILE A 118 -19.00 12.89 -13.79
N ASP A 119 -20.16 13.38 -14.27
CA ASP A 119 -20.92 14.46 -13.65
C ASP A 119 -21.75 14.01 -12.44
N SER A 120 -21.98 12.70 -12.27
CA SER A 120 -22.70 12.18 -11.13
C SER A 120 -21.89 12.39 -9.84
N SER A 121 -22.59 12.55 -8.70
CA SER A 121 -21.97 12.63 -7.38
C SER A 121 -21.09 11.41 -7.09
N ASP A 122 -21.62 10.21 -7.34
CA ASP A 122 -20.94 8.94 -7.10
C ASP A 122 -19.70 8.80 -8.03
N GLY A 123 -19.83 9.27 -9.27
CA GLY A 123 -18.71 9.25 -10.22
C GLY A 123 -17.56 10.16 -9.81
N LYS A 124 -17.86 11.38 -9.35
CA LYS A 124 -16.85 12.33 -8.82
C LYS A 124 -16.11 11.76 -7.63
N ASP A 125 -16.85 11.20 -6.67
CA ASP A 125 -16.27 10.55 -5.48
C ASP A 125 -15.39 9.37 -5.89
N MET A 126 -15.82 8.57 -6.87
CA MET A 126 -15.05 7.42 -7.36
C MET A 126 -13.75 7.84 -8.07
N VAL A 127 -13.80 8.89 -8.90
CA VAL A 127 -12.60 9.45 -9.55
C VAL A 127 -11.61 9.97 -8.51
N GLU A 128 -12.09 10.68 -7.50
CA GLU A 128 -11.25 11.21 -6.42
C GLU A 128 -10.62 10.07 -5.61
N ASP A 129 -11.39 9.07 -5.23
CA ASP A 129 -10.89 7.87 -4.54
C ASP A 129 -9.80 7.15 -5.34
N VAL A 130 -10.00 6.97 -6.65
CA VAL A 130 -9.02 6.31 -7.53
C VAL A 130 -7.76 7.16 -7.68
N ARG A 131 -7.88 8.49 -7.80
CA ARG A 131 -6.74 9.42 -7.86
C ARG A 131 -5.87 9.35 -6.60
N TYR A 132 -6.47 9.33 -5.41
CA TYR A 132 -5.72 9.22 -4.15
C TYR A 132 -5.17 7.82 -3.89
N SER A 133 -5.67 6.82 -4.59
CA SER A 133 -5.34 5.41 -4.37
C SER A 133 -4.14 4.91 -5.16
N LYS A 134 -3.58 5.71 -6.07
CA LYS A 134 -2.46 5.33 -6.95
C LYS A 134 -1.28 4.75 -6.19
N ASN A 135 -0.86 5.43 -5.12
CA ASN A 135 0.29 5.01 -4.31
C ASN A 135 0.06 3.65 -3.63
N THR A 136 -1.19 3.36 -3.25
CA THR A 136 -1.54 2.09 -2.60
C THR A 136 -1.38 0.91 -3.57
N SER A 137 -1.76 1.09 -4.83
CA SER A 137 -1.64 0.05 -5.87
C SER A 137 -0.18 -0.31 -6.16
N VAL A 138 0.68 0.70 -6.31
CA VAL A 138 2.11 0.50 -6.57
C VAL A 138 2.81 -0.07 -5.35
N TYR A 139 2.51 0.45 -4.16
CA TYR A 139 3.09 0.01 -2.88
C TYR A 139 2.78 -1.46 -2.56
N LEU A 140 1.61 -1.97 -2.98
CA LEU A 140 1.24 -3.37 -2.77
C LEU A 140 2.27 -4.35 -3.34
N THR A 141 2.76 -4.13 -4.56
CA THR A 141 3.73 -5.04 -5.17
C THR A 141 5.07 -5.03 -4.43
N TYR A 142 5.51 -3.85 -3.99
CA TYR A 142 6.69 -3.74 -3.14
C TYR A 142 6.54 -4.58 -1.85
N GLN A 143 5.39 -4.47 -1.19
CA GLN A 143 5.10 -5.26 0.02
C GLN A 143 5.09 -6.76 -0.26
N LEU A 144 4.57 -7.20 -1.39
CA LEU A 144 4.59 -8.60 -1.77
C LEU A 144 6.03 -9.12 -1.94
N VAL A 145 6.89 -8.38 -2.66
CA VAL A 145 8.30 -8.75 -2.80
C VAL A 145 8.97 -8.85 -1.43
N ARG A 146 8.70 -7.90 -0.54
CA ARG A 146 9.24 -7.89 0.82
C ARG A 146 8.74 -9.07 1.65
N ILE A 147 7.46 -9.45 1.55
CA ILE A 147 6.92 -10.64 2.20
C ILE A 147 7.65 -11.91 1.73
N PHE A 148 7.84 -12.08 0.42
CA PHE A 148 8.58 -13.23 -0.12
C PHE A 148 10.02 -13.27 0.38
N SER A 149 10.69 -12.13 0.43
CA SER A 149 12.05 -12.02 0.98
C SER A 149 12.13 -12.41 2.45
N LEU A 150 11.15 -11.96 3.26
CA LEU A 150 11.07 -12.31 4.68
C LEU A 150 10.75 -13.80 4.90
N VAL A 151 9.85 -14.37 4.11
CA VAL A 151 9.55 -15.82 4.15
C VAL A 151 10.78 -16.63 3.79
N TYR A 152 11.54 -16.21 2.76
CA TYR A 152 12.79 -16.83 2.40
C TYR A 152 13.83 -16.74 3.54
N ALA A 153 14.07 -15.56 4.11
CA ALA A 153 14.98 -15.36 5.22
C ALA A 153 14.60 -16.22 6.44
N PHE A 154 13.31 -16.22 6.78
CA PHE A 154 12.76 -17.06 7.86
C PHE A 154 13.01 -18.55 7.62
N THR A 155 12.71 -19.04 6.40
CA THR A 155 12.87 -20.45 6.05
C THR A 155 14.33 -20.88 6.16
N VAL A 156 15.27 -20.08 5.67
CA VAL A 156 16.70 -20.40 5.72
C VAL A 156 17.22 -20.35 7.16
N ALA A 157 16.83 -19.35 7.95
CA ALA A 157 17.23 -19.24 9.35
C ALA A 157 16.68 -20.41 10.19
N ILE A 158 15.41 -20.79 10.02
CA ILE A 158 14.80 -21.88 10.76
C ILE A 158 15.37 -23.24 10.37
N THR A 159 15.68 -23.48 9.09
CA THR A 159 16.32 -24.74 8.65
C THR A 159 17.73 -24.90 9.23
N ALA A 160 18.48 -23.81 9.30
CA ALA A 160 19.80 -23.82 9.96
C ALA A 160 19.69 -24.09 11.47
N LEU A 161 18.67 -23.53 12.15
CA LEU A 161 18.41 -23.81 13.56
C LEU A 161 17.92 -25.24 13.80
N ILE A 162 17.13 -25.83 12.91
CA ILE A 162 16.68 -27.24 13.00
C ILE A 162 17.89 -28.18 12.97
N ALA A 163 18.90 -27.88 12.13
CA ALA A 163 20.14 -28.66 12.08
C ALA A 163 20.91 -28.65 13.39
N PHE A 164 20.79 -27.61 14.22
CA PHE A 164 21.38 -27.51 15.53
C PHE A 164 20.53 -28.19 16.61
N ASN A 165 19.26 -27.82 16.73
CA ASN A 165 18.34 -28.41 17.71
C ASN A 165 16.87 -28.23 17.30
N VAL A 166 16.20 -29.35 17.00
CA VAL A 166 14.81 -29.37 16.53
C VAL A 166 13.84 -28.80 17.58
N TRP A 167 14.04 -29.10 18.86
CA TRP A 167 13.12 -28.68 19.93
C TRP A 167 13.09 -27.15 20.11
N PHE A 168 14.26 -26.53 20.07
CA PHE A 168 14.31 -25.05 20.14
C PHE A 168 13.75 -24.37 18.90
N SER A 169 13.94 -24.95 17.73
CA SER A 169 13.34 -24.45 16.49
C SER A 169 11.81 -24.52 16.53
N LEU A 170 11.27 -25.63 17.06
CA LEU A 170 9.82 -25.77 17.28
C LEU A 170 9.31 -24.77 18.34
N LEU A 171 10.07 -24.57 19.43
CA LEU A 171 9.72 -23.57 20.44
C LEU A 171 9.61 -22.18 19.82
N MET A 172 10.60 -21.76 19.02
CA MET A 172 10.56 -20.46 18.34
C MET A 172 9.34 -20.33 17.41
N LEU A 173 9.00 -21.38 16.66
CA LEU A 173 7.80 -21.39 15.82
C LEU A 173 6.51 -21.23 16.67
N VAL A 174 6.39 -21.94 17.76
CA VAL A 174 5.21 -21.84 18.66
C VAL A 174 5.10 -20.43 19.26
N LEU A 175 6.22 -19.81 19.64
CA LEU A 175 6.24 -18.47 20.22
C LEU A 175 5.83 -17.36 19.22
N THR A 176 5.88 -17.61 17.92
CA THR A 176 5.38 -16.65 16.92
C THR A 176 3.84 -16.64 16.82
N VAL A 177 3.16 -17.74 17.20
CA VAL A 177 1.71 -17.89 17.03
C VAL A 177 0.88 -16.84 17.79
N PRO A 178 1.15 -16.50 19.06
CA PRO A 178 0.40 -15.47 19.78
C PRO A 178 0.40 -14.11 19.05
N GLY A 179 1.55 -13.71 18.53
CA GLY A 179 1.68 -12.48 17.75
C GLY A 179 0.83 -12.49 16.49
N MET A 180 0.81 -13.59 15.73
CA MET A 180 -0.04 -13.75 14.55
C MET A 180 -1.53 -13.65 14.88
N ILE A 181 -1.98 -14.29 15.96
CA ILE A 181 -3.38 -14.25 16.39
C ILE A 181 -3.77 -12.82 16.78
N LEU A 182 -2.94 -12.13 17.57
CA LEU A 182 -3.18 -10.75 17.98
C LEU A 182 -3.23 -9.81 16.78
N LEU A 183 -2.34 -9.98 15.81
CA LEU A 183 -2.35 -9.25 14.56
C LEU A 183 -3.72 -9.32 13.89
N LEU A 184 -4.22 -10.52 13.62
CA LEU A 184 -5.48 -10.76 12.93
C LEU A 184 -6.68 -10.17 13.70
N VAL A 185 -6.67 -10.29 15.03
CA VAL A 185 -7.73 -9.77 15.90
C VAL A 185 -7.78 -8.23 15.85
N TYR A 186 -6.63 -7.58 16.01
CA TYR A 186 -6.60 -6.11 16.00
C TYR A 186 -6.83 -5.51 14.62
N ASP A 187 -6.42 -6.20 13.57
CA ASP A 187 -6.67 -5.80 12.20
C ASP A 187 -8.19 -5.77 11.92
N LYS A 188 -8.89 -6.82 12.32
CA LYS A 188 -10.36 -6.87 12.22
C LYS A 188 -11.05 -5.77 13.04
N LYS A 189 -10.55 -5.47 14.25
CA LYS A 189 -11.07 -4.38 15.09
C LYS A 189 -10.84 -3.02 14.44
N ALA A 190 -9.67 -2.80 13.84
CA ALA A 190 -9.34 -1.57 13.14
C ALA A 190 -10.20 -1.39 11.87
N GLU A 191 -10.49 -2.47 11.15
CA GLU A 191 -11.41 -2.45 10.00
C GLU A 191 -12.84 -2.06 10.43
N ASN A 192 -13.34 -2.67 11.51
CA ASN A 192 -14.68 -2.34 12.02
C ASN A 192 -14.76 -0.87 12.47
N LEU A 193 -13.77 -0.40 13.23
CA LEU A 193 -13.71 1.00 13.68
C LEU A 193 -13.69 1.97 12.50
N ARG A 194 -12.92 1.68 11.43
CA ARG A 194 -12.91 2.52 10.22
C ARG A 194 -14.27 2.59 9.54
N ARG A 195 -15.00 1.47 9.47
CA ARG A 195 -16.35 1.44 8.89
C ARG A 195 -17.33 2.26 9.72
N GLU A 196 -17.27 2.15 11.05
CA GLU A 196 -18.09 2.96 11.95
C GLU A 196 -17.79 4.46 11.82
N GLN A 197 -16.54 4.82 11.64
CA GLN A 197 -16.06 6.20 11.53
C GLN A 197 -16.21 6.81 10.12
N ALA A 198 -16.60 6.04 9.10
CA ALA A 198 -16.69 6.54 7.73
C ALA A 198 -17.60 7.80 7.58
N PRO A 199 -18.75 7.94 8.28
CA PRO A 199 -19.53 9.17 8.25
C PRO A 199 -18.79 10.39 8.82
N ASP A 200 -18.03 10.19 9.90
CA ASP A 200 -17.31 11.26 10.58
C ASP A 200 -16.08 11.70 9.78
N VAL A 201 -15.44 10.75 9.09
CA VAL A 201 -14.37 11.05 8.11
C VAL A 201 -14.90 11.99 7.02
N ARG A 202 -16.08 11.74 6.45
CA ARG A 202 -16.70 12.63 5.46
C ARG A 202 -16.94 14.03 6.03
N LYS A 203 -17.52 14.12 7.27
CA LYS A 203 -17.78 15.41 7.93
C LYS A 203 -16.51 16.22 8.14
N PHE A 204 -15.47 15.63 8.75
CA PHE A 204 -14.26 16.41 9.00
C PHE A 204 -13.45 16.69 7.72
N CYS A 205 -13.52 15.85 6.68
CA CYS A 205 -12.96 16.15 5.37
C CYS A 205 -13.65 17.37 4.73
N TYR A 206 -15.00 17.46 4.83
CA TYR A 206 -15.75 18.61 4.37
C TYR A 206 -15.39 19.89 5.13
N TYR A 207 -15.33 19.86 6.47
CA TYR A 207 -14.91 21.02 7.27
C TYR A 207 -13.47 21.44 6.94
N ARG A 208 -12.56 20.47 6.77
CA ARG A 208 -11.18 20.75 6.36
C ARG A 208 -11.14 21.44 5.01
N TRP A 209 -11.90 20.93 4.02
CA TRP A 209 -12.00 21.55 2.71
C TRP A 209 -12.49 23.00 2.80
N MET A 210 -13.53 23.28 3.57
CA MET A 210 -14.01 24.65 3.79
C MET A 210 -12.94 25.58 4.38
N LEU A 211 -12.05 25.07 5.25
CA LEU A 211 -11.02 25.85 5.94
C LEU A 211 -9.74 26.02 5.12
N THR A 212 -9.43 25.11 4.22
CA THR A 212 -8.12 25.04 3.57
C THR A 212 -8.15 25.24 2.05
N ASP A 213 -9.31 25.10 1.42
CA ASP A 213 -9.45 25.27 -0.03
C ASP A 213 -9.66 26.75 -0.39
N PRO A 214 -9.03 27.28 -1.46
CA PRO A 214 -9.23 28.65 -1.91
C PRO A 214 -10.66 28.95 -2.39
N TRP A 215 -11.38 27.94 -2.88
CA TRP A 215 -12.71 28.14 -3.45
C TRP A 215 -13.76 28.65 -2.44
N PRO A 216 -13.95 28.05 -1.26
CA PRO A 216 -14.89 28.55 -0.25
C PRO A 216 -14.32 29.71 0.59
N ALA A 217 -13.03 30.06 0.44
CA ALA A 217 -12.35 31.03 1.31
C ALA A 217 -13.03 32.42 1.33
N LYS A 218 -13.64 32.84 0.20
CA LYS A 218 -14.35 34.12 0.11
C LYS A 218 -15.60 34.10 1.00
N ASP A 219 -16.41 33.04 0.91
CA ASP A 219 -17.65 32.91 1.67
C ASP A 219 -17.37 32.72 3.14
N VAL A 220 -16.36 31.90 3.49
CA VAL A 220 -15.92 31.68 4.87
C VAL A 220 -15.50 32.98 5.54
N ARG A 221 -14.79 33.87 4.82
CA ARG A 221 -14.38 35.19 5.33
C ARG A 221 -15.55 36.16 5.38
N MET A 222 -16.37 36.21 4.36
CA MET A 222 -17.50 37.14 4.27
C MET A 222 -18.51 36.94 5.41
N TYR A 223 -18.73 35.68 5.81
CA TYR A 223 -19.68 35.32 6.88
C TYR A 223 -19.01 35.01 8.22
N ASP A 224 -17.69 35.25 8.36
CA ASP A 224 -16.91 34.98 9.59
C ASP A 224 -17.10 33.54 10.12
N LEU A 225 -17.09 32.56 9.22
CA LEU A 225 -17.36 31.16 9.55
C LEU A 225 -16.10 30.37 9.97
N THR A 226 -14.93 30.99 9.98
CA THR A 226 -13.66 30.30 10.28
C THR A 226 -13.69 29.61 11.65
N GLU A 227 -14.03 30.33 12.71
CA GLU A 227 -14.04 29.81 14.07
C GLU A 227 -15.17 28.78 14.32
N PRO A 228 -16.43 29.02 13.89
CA PRO A 228 -17.49 28.04 13.99
C PRO A 228 -17.18 26.72 13.27
N ILE A 229 -16.59 26.77 12.05
CA ILE A 229 -16.26 25.57 11.29
C ILE A 229 -15.07 24.86 11.94
N ARG A 230 -14.05 25.61 12.41
CA ARG A 230 -12.90 25.04 13.11
C ARG A 230 -13.34 24.26 14.36
N LYS A 231 -14.23 24.83 15.16
CA LYS A 231 -14.75 24.18 16.35
C LYS A 231 -15.41 22.83 16.01
N ARG A 232 -16.27 22.80 15.00
CA ARG A 232 -16.92 21.56 14.54
C ARG A 232 -15.91 20.54 13.99
N TYR A 233 -14.90 21.03 13.26
CA TYR A 233 -13.79 20.18 12.80
C TYR A 233 -13.05 19.55 13.96
N ASP A 234 -12.68 20.34 14.97
CA ASP A 234 -11.93 19.89 16.14
C ASP A 234 -12.73 18.89 16.98
N GLU A 235 -14.04 19.10 17.15
CA GLU A 235 -14.92 18.17 17.84
C GLU A 235 -14.94 16.80 17.14
N VAL A 236 -15.35 16.75 15.87
CA VAL A 236 -15.46 15.49 15.12
C VAL A 236 -14.10 14.81 14.95
N LYS A 237 -13.06 15.60 14.63
CA LYS A 237 -11.70 15.07 14.48
C LYS A 237 -11.11 14.59 15.80
N GLY A 238 -11.43 15.26 16.90
CA GLY A 238 -11.02 14.89 18.26
C GLY A 238 -11.62 13.53 18.68
N GLU A 239 -12.91 13.30 18.40
CA GLU A 239 -13.55 12.02 18.65
C GLU A 239 -12.91 10.89 17.81
N TYR A 240 -12.70 11.15 16.51
CA TYR A 240 -11.99 10.23 15.62
C TYR A 240 -10.61 9.86 16.17
N ILE A 241 -9.79 10.85 16.55
CA ILE A 241 -8.44 10.63 17.09
C ILE A 241 -8.51 9.84 18.40
N SER A 242 -9.43 10.19 19.30
CA SER A 242 -9.54 9.55 20.60
C SER A 242 -9.93 8.06 20.51
N ALA A 243 -10.85 7.72 19.60
CA ALA A 243 -11.25 6.34 19.36
C ALA A 243 -10.11 5.51 18.75
N ASN A 244 -9.40 6.05 17.75
CA ASN A 244 -8.22 5.39 17.18
C ASN A 244 -7.12 5.21 18.23
N LYS A 245 -6.80 6.25 19.01
CA LYS A 245 -5.81 6.19 20.08
C LYS A 245 -6.12 5.12 21.15
N ARG A 246 -7.40 4.93 21.48
CA ARG A 246 -7.82 3.85 22.40
C ARG A 246 -7.56 2.46 21.81
N LEU A 247 -7.85 2.26 20.52
CA LEU A 247 -7.58 1.01 19.83
C LEU A 247 -6.07 0.75 19.71
N ASP A 248 -5.32 1.78 19.28
CA ASP A 248 -3.87 1.70 19.10
C ASP A 248 -3.15 1.41 20.43
N LYS A 249 -3.60 2.01 21.54
CA LYS A 249 -3.04 1.70 22.88
C LYS A 249 -3.27 0.25 23.27
N LYS A 250 -4.47 -0.30 23.05
CA LYS A 250 -4.76 -1.72 23.33
C LYS A 250 -3.93 -2.64 22.43
N LYS A 251 -3.83 -2.31 21.15
CA LYS A 251 -3.00 -3.03 20.18
C LYS A 251 -1.54 -3.02 20.61
N LEU A 252 -0.98 -1.83 20.93
CA LEU A 252 0.40 -1.69 21.37
C LEU A 252 0.71 -2.56 22.57
N LEU A 253 -0.11 -2.50 23.63
CA LEU A 253 0.10 -3.33 24.84
C LEU A 253 0.06 -4.83 24.54
N SER A 254 -0.89 -5.26 23.69
CA SER A 254 -0.99 -6.67 23.31
C SER A 254 0.19 -7.14 22.45
N MET A 255 0.65 -6.30 21.55
CA MET A 255 1.81 -6.61 20.72
C MET A 255 3.11 -6.61 21.52
N LEU A 256 3.33 -5.63 22.40
CA LEU A 256 4.47 -5.62 23.32
C LEU A 256 4.52 -6.90 24.15
N PHE A 257 3.35 -7.39 24.61
CA PHE A 257 3.30 -8.66 25.33
C PHE A 257 3.73 -9.84 24.44
N ALA A 258 3.25 -9.94 23.22
CA ALA A 258 3.63 -11.01 22.30
C ALA A 258 5.11 -10.92 21.88
N GLU A 259 5.62 -9.72 21.62
CA GLU A 259 7.04 -9.49 21.32
C GLU A 259 7.92 -9.82 22.53
N THR A 260 7.50 -9.49 23.74
CA THR A 260 8.23 -9.83 24.97
C THR A 260 8.34 -11.35 25.16
N ILE A 261 7.27 -12.09 24.87
CA ILE A 261 7.30 -13.56 24.91
C ILE A 261 8.28 -14.12 23.89
N LEU A 262 8.27 -13.60 22.67
CA LEU A 262 9.18 -14.03 21.61
C LEU A 262 10.64 -13.71 21.96
N ARG A 263 10.92 -12.50 22.48
CA ARG A 263 12.25 -12.09 22.95
C ARG A 263 12.70 -12.91 24.17
N ALA A 264 11.81 -13.24 25.10
CA ALA A 264 12.12 -14.14 26.20
C ALA A 264 12.55 -15.53 25.70
N GLY A 265 11.87 -16.05 24.65
CA GLY A 265 12.28 -17.30 24.01
C GLY A 265 13.67 -17.22 23.37
N GLU A 266 14.00 -16.11 22.71
CA GLU A 266 15.34 -15.83 22.16
C GLU A 266 16.41 -15.78 23.26
N ILE A 267 16.11 -15.13 24.40
CA ILE A 267 17.02 -15.07 25.54
C ILE A 267 17.26 -16.47 26.14
N VAL A 268 16.21 -17.26 26.35
CA VAL A 268 16.32 -18.63 26.82
C VAL A 268 17.16 -19.50 25.89
N PHE A 269 16.93 -19.34 24.58
CA PHE A 269 17.75 -20.02 23.57
C PHE A 269 19.22 -19.59 23.66
N THR A 270 19.49 -18.28 23.75
CA THR A 270 20.85 -17.73 23.88
C THR A 270 21.54 -18.28 25.11
N VAL A 271 20.88 -18.32 26.29
CA VAL A 271 21.41 -18.91 27.53
C VAL A 271 21.73 -20.38 27.34
N PHE A 272 20.87 -21.13 26.66
CA PHE A 272 21.12 -22.55 26.40
C PHE A 272 22.34 -22.76 25.48
N VAL A 273 22.47 -21.95 24.41
CA VAL A 273 23.63 -22.02 23.50
C VAL A 273 24.93 -21.68 24.26
N VAL A 274 24.92 -20.63 25.11
CA VAL A 274 26.07 -20.25 25.94
C VAL A 274 26.41 -21.35 26.92
N ALA A 275 25.43 -21.99 27.58
CA ALA A 275 25.64 -23.09 28.47
C ALA A 275 26.34 -24.29 27.79
N LYS A 276 25.94 -24.63 26.56
CA LYS A 276 26.62 -25.66 25.74
C LYS A 276 28.06 -25.28 25.42
N ALA A 277 28.33 -24.02 25.13
CA ALA A 277 29.70 -23.55 24.90
C ALA A 277 30.56 -23.65 26.16
N LEU A 278 30.00 -23.31 27.33
CA LEU A 278 30.72 -23.46 28.61
C LEU A 278 31.04 -24.92 28.97
N HIS A 279 30.21 -25.87 28.52
CA HIS A 279 30.49 -27.30 28.66
C HIS A 279 31.45 -27.85 27.59
N GLY A 280 31.90 -27.00 26.66
CA GLY A 280 32.84 -27.41 25.59
C GLY A 280 32.19 -28.20 24.45
N GLU A 281 30.85 -28.25 24.36
CA GLU A 281 30.14 -28.97 23.30
C GLU A 281 30.18 -28.21 21.97
N ILE A 282 30.26 -26.87 22.01
CA ILE A 282 30.27 -25.97 20.81
C ILE A 282 31.33 -24.88 21.03
N GLY A 283 31.82 -24.33 19.92
CA GLY A 283 32.77 -23.22 19.92
C GLY A 283 32.12 -21.84 20.15
N ILE A 284 32.93 -20.83 20.48
CA ILE A 284 32.47 -19.44 20.65
C ILE A 284 31.87 -18.88 19.35
N GLY A 285 32.43 -19.25 18.20
CA GLY A 285 31.87 -18.88 16.90
C GLY A 285 30.48 -19.49 16.68
N ASP A 286 30.23 -20.70 17.17
CA ASP A 286 28.90 -21.33 17.12
C ASP A 286 27.87 -20.55 17.94
N VAL A 287 28.28 -20.01 19.09
CA VAL A 287 27.40 -19.12 19.88
C VAL A 287 26.94 -17.93 19.08
N ALA A 288 27.87 -17.25 18.43
CA ALA A 288 27.54 -16.09 17.57
C ALA A 288 26.65 -16.48 16.38
N LEU A 289 26.89 -17.65 15.76
CA LEU A 289 26.08 -18.15 14.66
C LEU A 289 24.65 -18.43 15.10
N TYR A 290 24.45 -19.25 16.11
CA TYR A 290 23.11 -19.68 16.52
C TYR A 290 22.27 -18.54 17.13
N THR A 291 22.90 -17.65 17.91
CA THR A 291 22.20 -16.45 18.42
C THR A 291 21.85 -15.49 17.28
N GLY A 292 22.72 -15.29 16.29
CA GLY A 292 22.44 -14.50 15.10
C GLY A 292 21.32 -15.10 14.23
N LEU A 293 21.25 -16.42 14.10
CA LEU A 293 20.14 -17.09 13.40
C LEU A 293 18.81 -16.95 14.16
N ALA A 294 18.81 -17.08 15.49
CA ALA A 294 17.62 -16.88 16.31
C ALA A 294 17.10 -15.43 16.15
N LEU A 295 18.00 -14.44 16.22
CA LEU A 295 17.68 -13.04 15.97
C LEU A 295 17.11 -12.82 14.56
N SER A 296 17.64 -13.51 13.55
CA SER A 296 17.13 -13.44 12.18
C SER A 296 15.69 -13.97 12.06
N VAL A 297 15.35 -15.04 12.77
CA VAL A 297 13.97 -15.56 12.84
C VAL A 297 13.04 -14.53 13.45
N VAL A 298 13.42 -13.93 14.58
CA VAL A 298 12.64 -12.92 15.28
C VAL A 298 12.43 -11.69 14.38
N ASN A 299 13.49 -11.15 13.77
CA ASN A 299 13.42 -9.98 12.88
C ASN A 299 12.58 -10.25 11.62
N ALA A 300 12.68 -11.43 11.02
CA ALA A 300 11.84 -11.81 9.89
C ALA A 300 10.36 -11.87 10.28
N PHE A 301 10.05 -12.40 11.46
CA PHE A 301 8.70 -12.44 11.98
C PHE A 301 8.14 -11.04 12.29
N GLU A 302 8.90 -10.18 12.98
CA GLU A 302 8.54 -8.78 13.22
C GLU A 302 8.31 -8.02 11.90
N GLY A 303 9.17 -8.23 10.91
CA GLY A 303 9.00 -7.67 9.57
C GLY A 303 7.69 -8.14 8.92
N PHE A 304 7.37 -9.42 9.01
CA PHE A 304 6.12 -9.98 8.50
C PHE A 304 4.90 -9.39 9.22
N MET A 305 4.96 -9.24 10.55
CA MET A 305 3.93 -8.60 11.36
C MET A 305 3.66 -7.16 10.93
N ASN A 306 4.73 -6.37 10.74
CA ASN A 306 4.62 -4.97 10.34
C ASN A 306 4.02 -4.78 8.94
N ILE A 307 4.36 -5.67 8.00
CA ILE A 307 3.85 -5.59 6.62
C ILE A 307 2.42 -6.11 6.53
N GLY A 308 2.12 -7.25 7.15
CA GLY A 308 0.81 -7.90 7.06
C GLY A 308 -0.34 -7.01 7.52
N LEU A 309 -0.11 -6.23 8.58
CA LEU A 309 -1.08 -5.29 9.15
C LEU A 309 -1.49 -4.17 8.18
N MET A 310 -0.52 -3.57 7.48
CA MET A 310 -0.81 -2.43 6.61
C MET A 310 -1.40 -2.86 5.26
N THR A 311 -1.04 -4.07 4.80
CA THR A 311 -1.33 -4.47 3.42
C THR A 311 -2.72 -5.08 3.26
N TYR A 312 -3.17 -5.89 4.21
CA TYR A 312 -4.37 -6.69 4.02
C TYR A 312 -5.68 -5.88 4.04
N THR A 313 -5.87 -5.05 5.06
CA THR A 313 -7.18 -4.36 5.24
C THR A 313 -7.31 -3.10 4.41
N ARG A 314 -6.27 -2.27 4.38
CA ARG A 314 -6.31 -0.99 3.66
C ARG A 314 -6.27 -1.19 2.15
N THR A 315 -5.48 -2.16 1.69
CA THR A 315 -5.28 -2.40 0.27
C THR A 315 -6.50 -3.03 -0.40
N THR A 316 -7.18 -3.98 0.24
CA THR A 316 -8.34 -4.65 -0.36
C THR A 316 -9.53 -3.71 -0.56
N GLU A 317 -9.77 -2.77 0.34
CA GLU A 317 -10.86 -1.79 0.22
C GLU A 317 -10.58 -0.77 -0.89
N VAL A 318 -9.38 -0.22 -0.89
CA VAL A 318 -8.92 0.73 -1.91
C VAL A 318 -8.90 0.09 -3.29
N MET A 319 -8.37 -1.11 -3.41
CA MET A 319 -8.29 -1.83 -4.67
C MET A 319 -9.66 -2.26 -5.21
N SER A 320 -10.66 -2.53 -4.37
CA SER A 320 -12.02 -2.82 -4.85
C SER A 320 -12.61 -1.64 -5.61
N ARG A 321 -12.42 -0.42 -5.11
CA ARG A 321 -12.89 0.81 -5.76
C ARG A 321 -12.16 1.07 -7.09
N ILE A 322 -10.85 0.83 -7.13
CA ILE A 322 -10.09 0.89 -8.38
C ILE A 322 -10.66 -0.09 -9.41
N PHE A 323 -10.96 -1.33 -9.01
CA PHE A 323 -11.56 -2.32 -9.91
C PHE A 323 -12.95 -1.92 -10.40
N GLU A 324 -13.79 -1.39 -9.51
CA GLU A 324 -15.13 -0.91 -9.85
C GLU A 324 -15.04 0.23 -10.86
N PHE A 325 -14.13 1.17 -10.67
CA PHE A 325 -13.90 2.27 -11.61
C PHE A 325 -13.42 1.80 -12.98
N PHE A 326 -12.40 0.95 -13.05
CA PHE A 326 -11.89 0.45 -14.33
C PHE A 326 -12.86 -0.53 -15.03
N ALA A 327 -13.82 -1.10 -14.30
CA ALA A 327 -14.86 -1.98 -14.84
C ALA A 327 -16.08 -1.23 -15.41
N ILE A 328 -16.19 0.08 -15.21
CA ILE A 328 -17.26 0.88 -15.80
C ILE A 328 -17.13 0.78 -17.34
N SER A 329 -18.25 0.55 -18.02
CA SER A 329 -18.27 0.51 -19.47
C SER A 329 -17.89 1.86 -20.05
N THR A 330 -17.00 1.85 -21.04
CA THR A 330 -16.63 3.06 -21.80
C THR A 330 -17.74 3.42 -22.75
N GLU A 331 -17.86 4.70 -23.11
CA GLU A 331 -18.69 5.13 -24.21
C GLU A 331 -18.17 4.45 -25.48
N GLY A 332 -19.03 3.66 -26.15
CA GLY A 332 -18.68 3.01 -27.41
C GLY A 332 -18.35 4.05 -28.50
N ASN A 333 -17.67 3.57 -29.51
CA ASN A 333 -17.13 4.35 -30.62
C ASN A 333 -18.03 5.53 -31.02
N ILE A 334 -17.59 6.72 -30.64
CA ILE A 334 -18.11 7.98 -31.15
C ILE A 334 -17.83 7.94 -32.66
N GLY A 335 -18.84 7.74 -33.47
CA GLY A 335 -18.85 7.56 -34.91
C GLY A 335 -17.59 7.92 -35.69
N THR A 336 -17.46 7.33 -36.84
CA THR A 336 -16.32 7.54 -37.77
C THR A 336 -16.55 8.64 -38.78
N ARG A 337 -17.72 9.33 -38.72
CA ARG A 337 -18.04 10.42 -39.64
C ARG A 337 -17.50 11.75 -39.14
N TYR A 338 -16.63 12.35 -39.91
CA TYR A 338 -16.19 13.73 -39.73
C TYR A 338 -17.01 14.64 -40.63
N LEU A 339 -17.57 15.72 -40.08
CA LEU A 339 -18.16 16.82 -40.86
C LEU A 339 -17.02 17.72 -41.31
N ASN A 340 -16.78 17.76 -42.62
CA ASN A 340 -15.73 18.62 -43.19
C ASN A 340 -16.13 20.09 -43.18
N GLU A 341 -17.44 20.40 -43.36
CA GLU A 341 -17.97 21.73 -43.31
C GLU A 341 -19.31 21.75 -42.56
N PHE A 342 -19.53 22.84 -41.80
CA PHE A 342 -20.80 23.13 -41.16
C PHE A 342 -21.63 24.02 -42.13
N GLU A 343 -22.79 23.52 -42.56
CA GLU A 343 -23.73 24.27 -43.40
C GLU A 343 -24.96 24.70 -42.59
N SER A 344 -25.59 23.80 -41.90
CA SER A 344 -26.75 24.04 -41.06
C SER A 344 -26.89 23.02 -39.92
N LEU A 345 -27.49 23.46 -38.82
CA LEU A 345 -27.90 22.63 -37.68
C LEU A 345 -29.41 22.75 -37.51
N GLU A 346 -30.09 21.62 -37.59
CA GLU A 346 -31.54 21.57 -37.45
C GLU A 346 -31.92 20.70 -36.22
N PHE A 347 -32.66 21.29 -35.31
CA PHE A 347 -33.33 20.59 -34.23
C PHE A 347 -34.76 20.29 -34.64
N GLN A 348 -35.14 19.02 -34.63
CA GLN A 348 -36.49 18.58 -35.01
C GLN A 348 -37.14 17.87 -33.83
N ASN A 349 -38.07 18.51 -33.15
CA ASN A 349 -38.85 18.01 -32.05
C ASN A 349 -37.98 17.30 -30.94
N VAL A 350 -36.86 17.94 -30.59
CA VAL A 350 -35.88 17.38 -29.68
C VAL A 350 -36.43 17.39 -28.24
N CYS A 351 -36.46 16.20 -27.62
CA CYS A 351 -36.82 16.03 -26.23
C CYS A 351 -35.64 15.46 -25.45
N PHE A 352 -35.33 16.06 -24.31
CA PHE A 352 -34.27 15.59 -23.43
C PHE A 352 -34.68 15.61 -21.96
N LYS A 353 -34.30 14.56 -21.20
CA LYS A 353 -34.37 14.51 -19.76
C LYS A 353 -33.09 13.93 -19.18
N TYR A 354 -32.66 14.43 -18.04
CA TYR A 354 -31.51 13.85 -17.34
C TYR A 354 -31.80 12.42 -16.86
N PRO A 355 -30.81 11.51 -16.82
CA PRO A 355 -30.95 10.21 -16.18
C PRO A 355 -31.49 10.34 -14.78
N HIS A 356 -32.40 9.44 -14.39
CA HIS A 356 -33.05 9.41 -13.07
C HIS A 356 -33.99 10.60 -12.75
N THR A 357 -34.44 11.37 -13.77
CA THR A 357 -35.47 12.39 -13.62
C THR A 357 -36.67 12.07 -14.51
N ASP A 358 -37.88 12.39 -14.03
CA ASP A 358 -39.12 12.21 -14.81
C ASP A 358 -39.47 13.45 -15.62
N LYS A 359 -38.80 14.59 -15.33
CA LYS A 359 -39.12 15.88 -15.95
C LYS A 359 -38.27 16.09 -17.21
N TYR A 360 -38.95 16.38 -18.31
CA TYR A 360 -38.27 16.84 -19.54
C TYR A 360 -37.67 18.23 -19.33
N VAL A 361 -36.38 18.37 -19.66
CA VAL A 361 -35.65 19.65 -19.67
C VAL A 361 -35.81 20.31 -21.03
N LEU A 362 -35.77 19.53 -22.11
CA LEU A 362 -36.21 19.96 -23.42
C LEU A 362 -37.44 19.15 -23.82
N ASN A 363 -38.47 19.82 -24.34
CA ASN A 363 -39.72 19.17 -24.70
C ASN A 363 -40.18 19.72 -26.05
N GLY A 364 -39.93 18.99 -27.14
CA GLY A 364 -40.34 19.35 -28.49
C GLY A 364 -39.66 20.58 -29.06
N VAL A 365 -38.38 20.80 -28.77
CA VAL A 365 -37.63 21.96 -29.27
C VAL A 365 -37.30 21.78 -30.75
N SER A 366 -37.66 22.80 -31.58
CA SER A 366 -37.37 22.80 -33.02
C SER A 366 -36.86 24.17 -33.43
N PHE A 367 -35.70 24.21 -34.11
CA PHE A 367 -35.15 25.42 -34.75
C PHE A 367 -34.08 25.01 -35.76
N THR A 368 -33.75 25.92 -36.65
CA THR A 368 -32.68 25.76 -37.67
C THR A 368 -31.69 26.90 -37.57
N LEU A 369 -30.41 26.58 -37.66
CA LEU A 369 -29.27 27.50 -37.64
C LEU A 369 -28.45 27.26 -38.88
N ASN A 370 -28.25 28.29 -39.71
CA ASN A 370 -27.38 28.24 -40.88
C ASN A 370 -25.98 28.78 -40.56
N LYS A 371 -25.00 28.47 -41.39
CA LYS A 371 -23.64 29.01 -41.30
C LYS A 371 -23.66 30.55 -41.25
N GLY A 372 -23.16 31.10 -40.14
CA GLY A 372 -23.09 32.55 -39.89
C GLY A 372 -24.25 33.12 -39.09
N ASP A 373 -25.30 32.35 -38.82
CA ASP A 373 -26.39 32.79 -37.94
C ASP A 373 -25.94 32.88 -36.48
N LYS A 374 -26.58 33.77 -35.70
CA LYS A 374 -26.38 33.93 -34.27
C LYS A 374 -27.71 33.69 -33.54
N LEU A 375 -27.74 32.68 -32.68
CA LEU A 375 -28.91 32.39 -31.86
C LEU A 375 -28.61 32.77 -30.40
N SER A 376 -29.52 33.56 -29.81
CA SER A 376 -29.47 33.85 -28.36
C SER A 376 -30.52 33.06 -27.62
N LEU A 377 -30.09 32.26 -26.66
CA LEU A 377 -30.97 31.49 -25.76
C LEU A 377 -31.27 32.30 -24.50
N VAL A 378 -32.53 32.74 -24.33
CA VAL A 378 -32.98 33.52 -23.19
C VAL A 378 -34.01 32.75 -22.39
N GLY A 379 -33.92 32.80 -21.08
CA GLY A 379 -34.86 32.13 -20.17
C GLY A 379 -34.39 32.15 -18.73
N ILE A 380 -35.27 31.80 -17.82
CA ILE A 380 -34.97 31.71 -16.38
C ILE A 380 -33.94 30.60 -16.06
N ASN A 381 -33.33 30.66 -14.88
CA ASN A 381 -32.40 29.60 -14.46
C ASN A 381 -33.13 28.25 -14.38
N GLY A 382 -32.53 27.20 -14.90
CA GLY A 382 -33.13 25.87 -14.98
C GLY A 382 -34.08 25.62 -16.16
N SER A 383 -34.18 26.55 -17.14
CA SER A 383 -35.04 26.37 -18.33
C SER A 383 -34.40 25.52 -19.45
N GLY A 384 -33.25 24.89 -19.22
CA GLY A 384 -32.63 23.99 -20.21
C GLY A 384 -31.70 24.65 -21.21
N LYS A 385 -31.32 25.94 -21.05
CA LYS A 385 -30.43 26.66 -21.99
C LYS A 385 -29.08 25.92 -22.17
N SER A 386 -28.43 25.55 -21.07
CA SER A 386 -27.14 24.86 -21.09
C SER A 386 -27.21 23.41 -21.60
N VAL A 387 -28.39 22.92 -21.98
CA VAL A 387 -28.56 21.59 -22.59
C VAL A 387 -28.57 21.68 -24.10
N ILE A 388 -28.86 22.88 -24.64
CA ILE A 388 -28.84 23.15 -26.08
C ILE A 388 -27.45 23.60 -26.52
N ASP A 389 -26.71 24.26 -25.61
CA ASP A 389 -25.35 24.74 -25.78
C ASP A 389 -24.34 23.58 -25.76
#